data_8b2796fe632c42d46a5eac876ac1d608
#
_entry.id   8b2796fe632c42d46a5eac876ac1d608
#
_cell.length_a   1.000
_cell.length_b   1.000
_cell.length_c   1.000
_cell.angle_alpha   90.00
_cell.angle_beta   90.00
_cell.angle_gamma   90.00
#
_symmetry.space_group_name_H-M   'P 1'
#
loop_
_entity.id
_entity.type
_entity.pdbx_description
1 polymer ?
#
loop_
_entity_poly.entity_id
_entity_poly.type
_entity_poly.pdbx_seq_one_letter_code
_entity_poly.pdbx_strand_id
1 'polypeptide(L)'
;MDVLWQLQGEPTHATRERYRADRERLVRQPMIALLNEVADTDPRYEDFSVWHYRTDSWWWQHQSAVIRLGRKIEIGLRFALDGLRVQGAWWYPDPGQVDMFRKAVASEGSGRELAAIVEDVRRKGYDISGDLMKRPPRGYPTNHTRTNLLRHRSLIAARPLGCEEWLHTPEAVDRVLSAAADLDALLMWLVRHVKRAA
;
A
#
# COMPACT_ATOMS: atom_id res chain seq x y z
N MET A 1 7.30 19.71 4.09
CA MET A 1 8.29 19.45 3.01
C MET A 1 9.70 19.87 3.44
N ASP A 2 9.91 21.05 4.00
CA ASP A 2 11.25 21.59 4.33
C ASP A 2 12.12 20.67 5.18
N VAL A 3 11.53 20.04 6.21
CA VAL A 3 12.24 19.07 7.05
C VAL A 3 12.75 17.87 6.26
N LEU A 4 11.96 17.35 5.32
CA LEU A 4 12.37 16.22 4.49
C LEU A 4 13.48 16.60 3.51
N TRP A 5 13.47 17.85 3.01
CA TRP A 5 14.56 18.40 2.21
C TRP A 5 15.89 18.42 2.97
N GLN A 6 15.87 18.84 4.25
CA GLN A 6 17.06 18.87 5.10
C GLN A 6 17.60 17.47 5.44
N LEU A 7 16.75 16.46 5.29
CA LEU A 7 17.07 15.05 5.56
C LEU A 7 17.27 14.22 4.27
N GLN A 8 17.34 14.87 3.11
CA GLN A 8 17.54 14.20 1.83
C GLN A 8 18.97 13.64 1.70
N GLY A 9 19.12 12.53 0.95
CA GLY A 9 20.40 11.88 0.74
C GLY A 9 20.88 11.10 1.97
N GLU A 10 22.12 11.30 2.36
CA GLU A 10 22.75 10.66 3.53
C GLU A 10 23.03 11.69 4.63
N PRO A 11 22.02 12.14 5.39
CA PRO A 11 22.22 13.13 6.44
C PRO A 11 23.13 12.58 7.54
N THR A 12 24.03 13.42 8.06
CA THR A 12 24.87 13.06 9.20
C THR A 12 24.04 12.79 10.46
N HIS A 13 24.61 12.11 11.44
CA HIS A 13 23.95 11.92 12.73
C HIS A 13 23.53 13.24 13.36
N ALA A 14 24.41 14.25 13.35
CA ALA A 14 24.12 15.58 13.88
C ALA A 14 22.95 16.26 13.15
N THR A 15 22.88 16.15 11.83
CA THR A 15 21.76 16.68 11.03
C THR A 15 20.45 15.96 11.43
N ARG A 16 20.45 14.65 11.56
CA ARG A 16 19.27 13.87 11.96
C ARG A 16 18.76 14.27 13.35
N GLU A 17 19.65 14.39 14.33
CA GLU A 17 19.27 14.82 15.67
C GLU A 17 18.73 16.24 15.71
N ARG A 18 19.34 17.16 14.95
CA ARG A 18 18.86 18.55 14.81
C ARG A 18 17.40 18.63 14.34
N TYR A 19 17.02 17.82 13.35
CA TYR A 19 15.68 17.87 12.75
C TYR A 19 14.70 16.83 13.32
N ARG A 20 15.10 16.09 14.34
CA ARG A 20 14.30 15.02 14.94
C ARG A 20 12.94 15.48 15.45
N ALA A 21 12.94 16.55 16.26
CA ALA A 21 11.72 17.09 16.86
C ALA A 21 10.79 17.68 15.78
N ASP A 22 11.35 18.38 14.80
CA ASP A 22 10.58 18.96 13.71
C ASP A 22 9.99 17.88 12.80
N ARG A 23 10.73 16.82 12.51
CA ARG A 23 10.22 15.69 11.76
C ARG A 23 9.07 14.99 12.49
N GLU A 24 9.18 14.78 13.79
CA GLU A 24 8.07 14.22 14.60
C GLU A 24 6.84 15.13 14.49
N ARG A 25 7.00 16.43 14.76
CA ARG A 25 5.90 17.40 14.81
C ARG A 25 5.28 17.69 13.44
N LEU A 26 6.10 17.85 12.39
CA LEU A 26 5.65 18.34 11.07
C LEU A 26 5.41 17.24 10.03
N VAL A 27 5.83 16.01 10.30
CA VAL A 27 5.69 14.90 9.34
C VAL A 27 4.93 13.74 9.97
N ARG A 28 5.38 13.23 11.13
CA ARG A 28 4.76 12.06 11.73
C ARG A 28 3.42 12.36 12.41
N GLN A 29 3.33 13.41 13.21
CA GLN A 29 2.08 13.77 13.91
C GLN A 29 0.93 14.12 12.94
N PRO A 30 1.15 14.86 11.85
CA PRO A 30 0.11 15.04 10.82
C PRO A 30 -0.36 13.73 10.17
N MET A 31 0.54 12.76 9.94
CA MET A 31 0.15 11.44 9.44
C MET A 31 -0.71 10.67 10.44
N ILE A 32 -0.41 10.77 11.75
CA ILE A 32 -1.23 10.18 12.81
C ILE A 32 -2.62 10.84 12.85
N ALA A 33 -2.67 12.17 12.78
CA ALA A 33 -3.94 12.92 12.76
C ALA A 33 -4.80 12.50 11.56
N LEU A 34 -4.22 12.47 10.36
CA LEU A 34 -4.89 12.02 9.14
C LEU A 34 -5.49 10.62 9.30
N LEU A 35 -4.73 9.66 9.86
CA LEU A 35 -5.23 8.30 10.01
C LEU A 35 -6.27 8.14 11.12
N ASN A 36 -6.22 8.94 12.17
CA ASN A 36 -7.30 8.99 13.15
C ASN A 36 -8.62 9.46 12.50
N GLU A 37 -8.58 10.54 11.72
CA GLU A 37 -9.77 11.03 11.00
C GLU A 37 -10.29 10.00 9.98
N VAL A 38 -9.41 9.29 9.27
CA VAL A 38 -9.80 8.19 8.38
C VAL A 38 -10.45 7.04 9.17
N ALA A 39 -9.89 6.66 10.33
CA ALA A 39 -10.43 5.61 11.19
C ALA A 39 -11.82 5.98 11.76
N ASP A 40 -12.02 7.24 12.09
CA ASP A 40 -13.32 7.73 12.61
C ASP A 40 -14.47 7.57 11.58
N THR A 41 -14.15 7.38 10.29
CA THR A 41 -15.18 7.23 9.24
C THR A 41 -15.66 5.79 9.07
N ASP A 42 -14.81 4.79 9.33
CA ASP A 42 -15.15 3.38 9.13
C ASP A 42 -14.31 2.49 10.07
N PRO A 43 -14.95 1.66 10.91
CA PRO A 43 -14.26 0.74 11.83
C PRO A 43 -13.24 -0.18 11.16
N ARG A 44 -13.35 -0.44 9.86
CA ARG A 44 -12.36 -1.23 9.11
C ARG A 44 -10.98 -0.58 9.06
N TYR A 45 -10.88 0.71 9.33
CA TYR A 45 -9.64 1.48 9.27
C TYR A 45 -8.99 1.73 10.64
N GLU A 46 -9.57 1.22 11.74
CA GLU A 46 -9.07 1.41 13.10
C GLU A 46 -7.72 0.72 13.36
N ASP A 47 -7.44 -0.43 12.71
CA ASP A 47 -6.15 -1.12 12.87
C ASP A 47 -5.09 -0.48 11.98
N PHE A 48 -4.57 0.66 12.42
CA PHE A 48 -3.48 1.32 11.71
C PHE A 48 -2.21 1.47 12.54
N SER A 49 -1.08 1.73 11.87
CA SER A 49 0.20 2.07 12.48
C SER A 49 0.91 3.13 11.67
N VAL A 50 1.45 4.14 12.35
CA VAL A 50 2.37 5.13 11.76
C VAL A 50 3.76 4.83 12.29
N TRP A 51 4.69 4.49 11.39
CA TRP A 51 5.98 3.98 11.80
C TRP A 51 6.84 5.08 12.43
N HIS A 52 7.55 4.73 13.49
CA HIS A 52 8.64 5.55 13.98
C HIS A 52 9.79 5.51 12.97
N TYR A 53 10.50 6.63 12.84
CA TYR A 53 11.74 6.60 12.09
C TYR A 53 12.77 5.72 12.81
N ARG A 54 13.64 5.08 12.03
CA ARG A 54 14.77 4.31 12.53
C ARG A 54 16.06 5.06 12.26
N THR A 55 17.17 4.57 12.79
CA THR A 55 18.49 5.15 12.58
C THR A 55 19.05 4.97 11.17
N ASP A 56 18.43 4.13 10.35
CA ASP A 56 18.83 3.92 8.97
C ASP A 56 18.58 5.16 8.11
N SER A 57 19.56 5.61 7.36
CA SER A 57 19.58 6.92 6.69
C SER A 57 18.38 7.16 5.77
N TRP A 58 17.98 6.17 4.98
CA TRP A 58 16.88 6.30 4.03
C TRP A 58 15.47 6.41 4.68
N TRP A 59 15.29 5.98 5.95
CA TRP A 59 14.03 6.13 6.69
C TRP A 59 13.72 7.58 7.05
N TRP A 60 14.72 8.44 7.06
CA TRP A 60 14.54 9.85 7.40
C TRP A 60 13.82 10.64 6.30
N GLN A 61 13.83 10.14 5.09
CA GLN A 61 13.35 10.83 3.89
C GLN A 61 11.86 10.67 3.64
N HIS A 62 11.16 9.85 4.42
CA HIS A 62 9.74 9.62 4.26
C HIS A 62 9.05 9.24 5.57
N GLN A 63 7.73 9.31 5.59
CA GLN A 63 6.88 8.77 6.63
C GLN A 63 5.95 7.73 6.03
N SER A 64 5.99 6.52 6.56
CA SER A 64 5.09 5.44 6.15
C SER A 64 4.06 5.15 7.23
N ALA A 65 2.89 4.72 6.78
CA ALA A 65 1.80 4.24 7.60
C ALA A 65 1.07 3.11 6.89
N VAL A 66 0.36 2.28 7.66
CA VAL A 66 -0.45 1.18 7.13
C VAL A 66 -1.77 1.09 7.88
N ILE A 67 -2.83 0.73 7.18
CA ILE A 67 -4.13 0.30 7.71
C ILE A 67 -4.27 -1.19 7.35
N ARG A 68 -4.48 -2.05 8.34
CA ARG A 68 -4.56 -3.50 8.13
C ARG A 68 -6.00 -3.94 7.91
N LEU A 69 -6.25 -4.58 6.79
CA LEU A 69 -7.56 -5.14 6.42
C LEU A 69 -7.59 -6.67 6.54
N GLY A 70 -6.43 -7.28 6.65
CA GLY A 70 -6.28 -8.71 6.76
C GLY A 70 -4.81 -9.14 6.89
N ARG A 71 -4.58 -10.46 7.00
CA ARG A 71 -3.21 -10.97 7.12
C ARG A 71 -2.39 -10.64 5.88
N LYS A 72 -1.41 -9.75 6.03
CA LYS A 72 -0.54 -9.26 4.95
C LYS A 72 -1.29 -8.47 3.85
N ILE A 73 -2.52 -8.02 4.14
CA ILE A 73 -3.34 -7.22 3.23
C ILE A 73 -3.60 -5.88 3.92
N GLU A 74 -3.21 -4.80 3.26
CA GLU A 74 -3.20 -3.48 3.86
C GLU A 74 -3.37 -2.35 2.85
N ILE A 75 -3.82 -1.21 3.32
CA ILE A 75 -3.65 0.08 2.65
C ILE A 75 -2.40 0.71 3.22
N GLY A 76 -1.43 1.00 2.37
CA GLY A 76 -0.21 1.69 2.73
C GLY A 76 -0.24 3.15 2.30
N LEU A 77 0.24 4.04 3.16
CA LEU A 77 0.50 5.44 2.84
C LEU A 77 1.99 5.72 2.98
N ARG A 78 2.53 6.51 2.08
CA ARG A 78 3.91 6.99 2.15
C ARG A 78 3.97 8.45 1.75
N PHE A 79 4.41 9.29 2.67
CA PHE A 79 4.69 10.70 2.43
C PHE A 79 6.19 10.92 2.31
N ALA A 80 6.63 11.54 1.21
CA ALA A 80 8.02 11.85 0.91
C ALA A 80 8.11 13.18 0.15
N LEU A 81 9.26 13.52 -0.40
CA LEU A 81 9.44 14.75 -1.18
C LEU A 81 8.61 14.79 -2.48
N ASP A 82 8.24 13.64 -3.00
CA ASP A 82 7.36 13.47 -4.16
C ASP A 82 5.85 13.52 -3.79
N GLY A 83 5.54 13.82 -2.53
CA GLY A 83 4.17 13.94 -2.01
C GLY A 83 3.65 12.69 -1.32
N LEU A 84 2.32 12.63 -1.17
CA LEU A 84 1.61 11.49 -0.60
C LEU A 84 1.34 10.45 -1.70
N ARG A 85 1.68 9.19 -1.41
CA ARG A 85 1.38 8.02 -2.23
C ARG A 85 0.50 7.07 -1.43
N VAL A 86 -0.49 6.48 -2.10
CA VAL A 86 -1.33 5.43 -1.54
C VAL A 86 -1.12 4.13 -2.31
N GLN A 87 -1.26 3.00 -1.62
CA GLN A 87 -1.22 1.68 -2.22
C GLN A 87 -2.15 0.71 -1.51
N GLY A 88 -2.79 -0.17 -2.27
CA GLY A 88 -3.38 -1.41 -1.76
C GLY A 88 -2.37 -2.54 -1.96
N ALA A 89 -2.04 -3.26 -0.92
CA ALA A 89 -0.94 -4.20 -0.97
C ALA A 89 -1.24 -5.53 -0.28
N TRP A 90 -0.80 -6.61 -0.92
CA TRP A 90 -0.65 -7.93 -0.33
C TRP A 90 0.85 -8.23 -0.27
N TRP A 91 1.43 -8.00 0.92
CA TRP A 91 2.87 -8.04 1.17
C TRP A 91 3.34 -9.36 1.74
N TYR A 92 4.51 -9.81 1.32
CA TYR A 92 5.25 -10.93 1.91
C TYR A 92 4.35 -12.13 2.30
N PRO A 93 3.49 -12.62 1.41
CA PRO A 93 2.62 -13.76 1.70
C PRO A 93 3.44 -15.01 1.97
N ASP A 94 2.90 -15.88 2.82
CA ASP A 94 3.47 -17.20 3.00
C ASP A 94 3.16 -18.11 1.79
N PRO A 95 3.90 -19.23 1.62
CA PRO A 95 3.67 -20.14 0.49
C PRO A 95 2.21 -20.64 0.38
N GLY A 96 1.55 -20.88 1.50
CA GLY A 96 0.15 -21.32 1.51
C GLY A 96 -0.80 -20.24 0.99
N GLN A 97 -0.55 -18.97 1.32
CA GLN A 97 -1.32 -17.84 0.75
C GLN A 97 -1.11 -17.71 -0.76
N VAL A 98 0.13 -17.89 -1.24
CA VAL A 98 0.44 -17.87 -2.68
C VAL A 98 -0.27 -18.99 -3.42
N ASP A 99 -0.34 -20.18 -2.83
CA ASP A 99 -1.05 -21.33 -3.43
C ASP A 99 -2.56 -21.09 -3.48
N MET A 100 -3.15 -20.52 -2.43
CA MET A 100 -4.57 -20.13 -2.43
C MET A 100 -4.87 -19.05 -3.47
N PHE A 101 -4.02 -18.02 -3.56
CA PHE A 101 -4.12 -17.00 -4.59
C PHE A 101 -4.13 -17.61 -5.99
N ARG A 102 -3.18 -18.49 -6.30
CA ARG A 102 -3.08 -19.15 -7.62
C ARG A 102 -4.30 -19.99 -7.93
N LYS A 103 -4.80 -20.77 -6.96
CA LYS A 103 -6.03 -21.55 -7.13
C LYS A 103 -7.22 -20.64 -7.44
N ALA A 104 -7.37 -19.53 -6.72
CA ALA A 104 -8.43 -18.56 -6.97
C ALA A 104 -8.30 -17.88 -8.34
N VAL A 105 -7.08 -17.50 -8.74
CA VAL A 105 -6.80 -16.91 -10.06
C VAL A 105 -7.08 -17.91 -11.19
N ALA A 106 -6.75 -19.18 -11.00
CA ALA A 106 -7.01 -20.23 -12.00
C ALA A 106 -8.49 -20.56 -12.15
N SER A 107 -9.28 -20.42 -11.09
CA SER A 107 -10.73 -20.63 -11.11
C SER A 107 -11.42 -19.64 -12.07
N GLU A 108 -12.43 -20.14 -12.79
CA GLU A 108 -13.10 -19.34 -13.81
C GLU A 108 -13.86 -18.14 -13.21
N GLY A 109 -14.57 -18.33 -12.10
CA GLY A 109 -15.33 -17.27 -11.44
C GLY A 109 -14.42 -16.21 -10.81
N SER A 110 -13.70 -16.60 -9.75
CA SER A 110 -12.85 -15.68 -8.97
C SER A 110 -11.67 -15.10 -9.77
N GLY A 111 -11.10 -15.87 -10.69
CA GLY A 111 -10.01 -15.40 -11.53
C GLY A 111 -10.46 -14.37 -12.57
N ARG A 112 -11.66 -14.51 -13.14
CA ARG A 112 -12.25 -13.51 -14.04
C ARG A 112 -12.62 -12.25 -13.27
N GLU A 113 -13.17 -12.39 -12.06
CA GLU A 113 -13.44 -11.29 -11.15
C GLU A 113 -12.16 -10.48 -10.88
N LEU A 114 -11.05 -11.13 -10.47
CA LEU A 114 -9.79 -10.43 -10.21
C LEU A 114 -9.25 -9.74 -11.45
N ALA A 115 -9.33 -10.37 -12.61
CA ALA A 115 -8.86 -9.75 -13.86
C ALA A 115 -9.62 -8.46 -14.15
N ALA A 116 -10.95 -8.45 -13.98
CA ALA A 116 -11.77 -7.26 -14.16
C ALA A 116 -11.44 -6.17 -13.12
N ILE A 117 -11.25 -6.54 -11.85
CA ILE A 117 -10.86 -5.62 -10.77
C ILE A 117 -9.50 -4.97 -11.10
N VAL A 118 -8.50 -5.75 -11.50
CA VAL A 118 -7.16 -5.23 -11.83
C VAL A 118 -7.22 -4.25 -13.00
N GLU A 119 -8.01 -4.51 -14.02
CA GLU A 119 -8.20 -3.58 -15.15
C GLU A 119 -8.94 -2.30 -14.72
N ASP A 120 -9.92 -2.39 -13.80
CA ASP A 120 -10.60 -1.22 -13.26
C ASP A 120 -9.64 -0.33 -12.46
N VAL A 121 -8.86 -0.94 -11.57
CA VAL A 121 -7.84 -0.24 -10.76
C VAL A 121 -6.78 0.43 -11.65
N ARG A 122 -6.34 -0.23 -12.75
CA ARG A 122 -5.45 0.39 -13.74
C ARG A 122 -6.08 1.60 -14.42
N ARG A 123 -7.34 1.54 -14.82
CA ARG A 123 -8.06 2.68 -15.42
C ARG A 123 -8.18 3.86 -14.47
N LYS A 124 -8.18 3.61 -13.16
CA LYS A 124 -8.15 4.64 -12.11
C LYS A 124 -6.73 5.20 -11.84
N GLY A 125 -5.74 4.81 -12.65
CA GLY A 125 -4.38 5.34 -12.60
C GLY A 125 -3.45 4.65 -11.59
N TYR A 126 -3.78 3.44 -11.15
CA TYR A 126 -2.89 2.66 -10.29
C TYR A 126 -1.93 1.80 -11.11
N ASP A 127 -0.66 1.83 -10.75
CA ASP A 127 0.35 0.90 -11.23
C ASP A 127 0.23 -0.43 -10.50
N ILE A 128 0.15 -1.53 -11.24
CA ILE A 128 0.11 -2.88 -10.68
C ILE A 128 1.52 -3.46 -10.69
N SER A 129 1.99 -3.85 -9.52
CA SER A 129 3.33 -4.38 -9.29
C SER A 129 3.33 -5.50 -8.24
N GLY A 130 4.50 -5.88 -7.75
CA GLY A 130 4.69 -6.90 -6.73
C GLY A 130 5.83 -7.85 -7.09
N ASP A 131 6.01 -8.91 -6.30
CA ASP A 131 6.95 -9.97 -6.61
C ASP A 131 6.40 -10.83 -7.74
N LEU A 132 7.00 -10.72 -8.90
CA LEU A 132 6.55 -11.34 -10.15
C LEU A 132 7.54 -12.40 -10.64
N MET A 133 7.08 -13.64 -10.75
CA MET A 133 7.89 -14.72 -11.32
C MET A 133 8.21 -14.45 -12.80
N LYS A 134 9.43 -14.77 -13.23
CA LYS A 134 9.82 -14.67 -14.64
C LYS A 134 9.06 -15.67 -15.54
N ARG A 135 8.69 -16.82 -15.00
CA ARG A 135 7.98 -17.90 -15.72
C ARG A 135 6.67 -18.24 -15.04
N PRO A 136 5.69 -18.78 -15.76
CA PRO A 136 4.46 -19.32 -15.16
C PRO A 136 4.76 -20.31 -14.05
N PRO A 137 3.97 -20.38 -12.98
CA PRO A 137 4.15 -21.35 -11.91
C PRO A 137 3.88 -22.78 -12.43
N ARG A 138 4.58 -23.76 -11.86
CA ARG A 138 4.36 -25.18 -12.17
C ARG A 138 2.92 -25.60 -11.81
N GLY A 139 2.36 -26.52 -12.59
CA GLY A 139 0.99 -27.02 -12.38
C GLY A 139 -0.12 -26.18 -13.06
N TYR A 140 0.26 -25.10 -13.75
CA TYR A 140 -0.68 -24.30 -14.55
C TYR A 140 -0.26 -24.28 -16.03
N PRO A 141 -1.22 -24.30 -16.98
CA PRO A 141 -0.91 -24.21 -18.41
C PRO A 141 -0.15 -22.90 -18.71
N THR A 142 0.87 -23.00 -19.56
CA THR A 142 1.67 -21.81 -19.94
C THR A 142 0.87 -20.79 -20.76
N ASN A 143 -0.17 -21.23 -21.45
CA ASN A 143 -1.10 -20.44 -22.23
C ASN A 143 -2.38 -20.06 -21.47
N HIS A 144 -2.39 -20.19 -20.15
CA HIS A 144 -3.56 -19.82 -19.34
C HIS A 144 -3.88 -18.33 -19.52
N THR A 145 -5.15 -17.99 -19.75
CA THR A 145 -5.59 -16.61 -20.04
C THR A 145 -5.17 -15.59 -18.99
N ARG A 146 -5.03 -16.02 -17.74
CA ARG A 146 -4.62 -15.18 -16.59
C ARG A 146 -3.18 -15.48 -16.14
N THR A 147 -2.30 -15.92 -17.04
CA THR A 147 -0.90 -16.24 -16.75
C THR A 147 -0.17 -15.10 -16.05
N ASN A 148 -0.40 -13.85 -16.46
CA ASN A 148 0.24 -12.70 -15.83
C ASN A 148 -0.14 -12.58 -14.34
N LEU A 149 -1.39 -12.80 -13.98
CA LEU A 149 -1.83 -12.81 -12.57
C LEU A 149 -1.26 -14.01 -11.81
N LEU A 150 -1.23 -15.20 -12.41
CA LEU A 150 -0.66 -16.42 -11.79
C LEU A 150 0.83 -16.28 -11.42
N ARG A 151 1.57 -15.40 -12.10
CA ARG A 151 2.99 -15.14 -11.84
C ARG A 151 3.24 -14.33 -10.57
N HIS A 152 2.23 -13.64 -10.05
CA HIS A 152 2.37 -12.85 -8.82
C HIS A 152 2.57 -13.73 -7.59
N ARG A 153 3.53 -13.34 -6.74
CA ARG A 153 3.76 -13.85 -5.39
C ARG A 153 3.44 -12.79 -4.33
N SER A 154 3.20 -11.57 -4.74
CA SER A 154 2.58 -10.47 -4.02
C SER A 154 1.89 -9.59 -5.04
N LEU A 155 0.93 -8.78 -4.61
CA LEU A 155 0.17 -7.90 -5.50
C LEU A 155 0.03 -6.53 -4.86
N ILE A 156 0.44 -5.50 -5.58
CA ILE A 156 0.44 -4.12 -5.13
C ILE A 156 -0.19 -3.27 -6.22
N ALA A 157 -1.14 -2.45 -5.83
CA ALA A 157 -1.70 -1.40 -6.67
C ALA A 157 -1.39 -0.06 -6.01
N ALA A 158 -0.63 0.82 -6.69
CA ALA A 158 -0.16 2.07 -6.10
C ALA A 158 -0.30 3.24 -7.06
N ARG A 159 -0.62 4.43 -6.51
CA ARG A 159 -0.58 5.70 -7.25
C ARG A 159 -0.11 6.85 -6.38
N PRO A 160 0.51 7.91 -6.93
CA PRO A 160 0.71 9.17 -6.24
C PRO A 160 -0.66 9.87 -6.05
N LEU A 161 -0.84 10.55 -4.92
CA LEU A 161 -1.94 11.48 -4.69
C LEU A 161 -1.49 12.93 -4.91
N GLY A 162 -0.18 13.21 -4.81
CA GLY A 162 0.39 14.54 -5.00
C GLY A 162 0.84 15.20 -3.70
N CYS A 163 1.19 16.49 -3.80
CA CYS A 163 1.72 17.28 -2.67
C CYS A 163 1.23 18.73 -2.70
N GLU A 164 0.08 19.00 -3.29
CA GLU A 164 -0.50 20.32 -3.42
C GLU A 164 -1.07 20.79 -2.05
N GLU A 165 -1.65 21.99 -2.04
CA GLU A 165 -2.13 22.66 -0.81
C GLU A 165 -3.18 21.85 -0.03
N TRP A 166 -3.95 20.97 -0.71
CA TRP A 166 -4.94 20.11 -0.08
C TRP A 166 -4.37 19.21 1.05
N LEU A 167 -3.06 18.89 1.02
CA LEU A 167 -2.40 18.12 2.09
C LEU A 167 -2.50 18.79 3.48
N HIS A 168 -2.76 20.09 3.52
CA HIS A 168 -2.88 20.88 4.73
C HIS A 168 -4.33 21.25 5.07
N THR A 169 -5.30 20.61 4.42
CA THR A 169 -6.72 20.85 4.58
C THR A 169 -7.47 19.55 4.89
N PRO A 170 -8.73 19.59 5.33
CA PRO A 170 -9.56 18.39 5.50
C PRO A 170 -9.71 17.54 4.24
N GLU A 171 -9.50 18.11 3.05
CA GLU A 171 -9.52 17.39 1.77
C GLU A 171 -8.52 16.21 1.74
N ALA A 172 -7.47 16.25 2.56
CA ALA A 172 -6.51 15.14 2.65
C ALA A 172 -7.20 13.82 3.08
N VAL A 173 -8.15 13.91 4.01
CA VAL A 173 -8.95 12.76 4.46
C VAL A 173 -9.81 12.22 3.31
N ASP A 174 -10.53 13.11 2.62
CA ASP A 174 -11.42 12.73 1.50
C ASP A 174 -10.63 12.05 0.38
N ARG A 175 -9.43 12.53 0.07
CA ARG A 175 -8.56 11.93 -0.96
C ARG A 175 -8.05 10.55 -0.56
N VAL A 176 -7.70 10.33 0.71
CA VAL A 176 -7.30 9.02 1.22
C VAL A 176 -8.50 8.07 1.22
N LEU A 177 -9.68 8.49 1.65
CA LEU A 177 -10.91 7.69 1.62
C LEU A 177 -11.33 7.34 0.19
N SER A 178 -11.25 8.28 -0.74
CA SER A 178 -11.50 8.02 -2.17
C SER A 178 -10.53 6.97 -2.73
N ALA A 179 -9.25 7.07 -2.37
CA ALA A 179 -8.26 6.09 -2.80
C ALA A 179 -8.49 4.71 -2.15
N ALA A 180 -8.91 4.67 -0.88
CA ALA A 180 -9.30 3.43 -0.20
C ALA A 180 -10.50 2.77 -0.87
N ALA A 181 -11.51 3.55 -1.26
CA ALA A 181 -12.68 3.08 -2.00
C ALA A 181 -12.31 2.53 -3.39
N ASP A 182 -11.37 3.17 -4.10
CA ASP A 182 -10.86 2.66 -5.38
C ASP A 182 -10.21 1.28 -5.25
N LEU A 183 -9.55 1.02 -4.13
CA LEU A 183 -8.81 -0.20 -3.85
C LEU A 183 -9.67 -1.29 -3.18
N ASP A 184 -10.86 -0.94 -2.68
CA ASP A 184 -11.69 -1.83 -1.85
C ASP A 184 -11.97 -3.18 -2.54
N ALA A 185 -12.40 -3.16 -3.80
CA ALA A 185 -12.70 -4.38 -4.54
C ALA A 185 -11.49 -5.33 -4.61
N LEU A 186 -10.28 -4.79 -4.86
CA LEU A 186 -9.04 -5.56 -4.91
C LEU A 186 -8.69 -6.17 -3.55
N LEU A 187 -8.70 -5.34 -2.52
CA LEU A 187 -8.33 -5.74 -1.17
C LEU A 187 -9.33 -6.74 -0.58
N MET A 188 -10.63 -6.53 -0.80
CA MET A 188 -11.67 -7.47 -0.37
C MET A 188 -11.62 -8.80 -1.15
N TRP A 189 -11.28 -8.77 -2.44
CA TRP A 189 -11.04 -10.01 -3.19
C TRP A 189 -9.86 -10.80 -2.55
N LEU A 190 -8.76 -10.13 -2.25
CA LEU A 190 -7.62 -10.74 -1.57
C LEU A 190 -8.00 -11.28 -0.18
N VAL A 191 -8.70 -10.50 0.64
CA VAL A 191 -9.18 -10.94 1.96
C VAL A 191 -10.03 -12.21 1.85
N ARG A 192 -10.89 -12.33 0.84
CA ARG A 192 -11.75 -13.50 0.65
C ARG A 192 -10.98 -14.75 0.22
N HIS A 193 -10.00 -14.58 -0.67
CA HIS A 193 -9.40 -15.71 -1.38
C HIS A 193 -8.03 -16.14 -0.88
N VAL A 194 -7.30 -15.30 -0.09
CA VAL A 194 -5.97 -15.65 0.41
C VAL A 194 -5.94 -15.89 1.93
N LYS A 195 -7.09 -16.01 2.58
CA LYS A 195 -7.18 -16.40 3.99
C LYS A 195 -6.65 -17.83 4.13
N ARG A 196 -5.67 -18.04 5.00
CA ARG A 196 -5.35 -19.38 5.45
C ARG A 196 -6.52 -19.87 6.31
N ALA A 197 -7.02 -21.08 6.05
CA ALA A 197 -7.88 -21.76 7.03
C ALA A 197 -7.12 -21.83 8.36
N ALA A 198 -7.78 -21.45 9.43
CA ALA A 198 -7.26 -21.53 10.78
C ALA A 198 -6.91 -22.99 11.11
#